data_32bd6ea1541faaeab64fbee7d8740060
#
_entry.id   32bd6ea1541faaeab64fbee7d8740060
#
_cell.length_a   1.000
_cell.length_b   1.000
_cell.length_c   1.000
_cell.angle_alpha   90.00
_cell.angle_beta   90.00
_cell.angle_gamma   90.00
#
_symmetry.space_group_name_H-M   'P 1'
#
loop_
_entity.id
_entity.type
_entity.pdbx_description
1 polymer ?
#
loop_
_entity_poly.entity_id
_entity_poly.type
_entity_poly.pdbx_seq_one_letter_code
_entity_poly.pdbx_strand_id
1 'polypeptide(L)'
;MTNSKKIYIKAYTRINLGDDLFIHILCSRYPNVTFYLKAHKNFTDIFKDIKNLIIQDDFTNIKFDANVYIGGSIFIESAPTSCDRVLDLKDEIIKENIPTFIIGANFGPYKTEKYFNTVKNEIIKNVKSITFRDKYSYNLFKDLPNVHYAPDTVFTLNTSNFKKINTNEIGISLIHHLERENLKQNYEKYLNIISNFAKHYINKGFNIRLFSFC
;
A
#
# COMPACT_ATOMS: atom_id res chain seq x y z
N MET A 1 27.75 -10.09 18.32
CA MET A 1 26.99 -9.73 17.11
C MET A 1 25.51 -9.79 17.50
N THR A 2 24.84 -8.66 17.61
CA THR A 2 23.39 -8.65 17.86
C THR A 2 22.71 -9.21 16.61
N ASN A 3 22.01 -10.34 16.78
CA ASN A 3 21.25 -10.94 15.69
C ASN A 3 20.24 -9.90 15.17
N SER A 4 20.36 -9.49 13.90
CA SER A 4 19.40 -8.58 13.26
C SER A 4 18.01 -9.23 13.30
N LYS A 5 16.99 -8.44 13.68
CA LYS A 5 15.60 -8.90 13.64
C LYS A 5 15.20 -9.22 12.21
N LYS A 6 14.48 -10.33 12.02
CA LYS A 6 13.98 -10.81 10.73
C LYS A 6 12.49 -10.51 10.62
N ILE A 7 12.11 -9.61 9.73
CA ILE A 7 10.72 -9.18 9.56
C ILE A 7 10.22 -9.59 8.19
N TYR A 8 9.07 -10.28 8.15
CA TYR A 8 8.42 -10.61 6.90
C TYR A 8 7.45 -9.50 6.49
N ILE A 9 7.70 -8.92 5.30
CA ILE A 9 6.83 -7.91 4.69
C ILE A 9 5.80 -8.60 3.80
N LYS A 10 4.54 -8.26 4.01
CA LYS A 10 3.40 -8.65 3.18
C LYS A 10 2.83 -7.38 2.55
N ALA A 11 3.10 -7.19 1.26
CA ALA A 11 2.74 -5.99 0.50
C ALA A 11 2.29 -6.36 -0.92
N TYR A 12 1.57 -5.46 -1.55
CA TYR A 12 1.28 -5.55 -2.97
C TYR A 12 2.52 -5.14 -3.77
N THR A 13 2.97 -6.00 -4.72
CA THR A 13 4.23 -5.83 -5.46
C THR A 13 4.04 -5.91 -6.97
N ARG A 14 2.93 -5.39 -7.49
CA ARG A 14 2.62 -5.45 -8.94
C ARG A 14 2.67 -4.06 -9.56
N ILE A 15 3.86 -3.45 -9.61
CA ILE A 15 4.14 -2.16 -10.27
C ILE A 15 3.15 -1.08 -9.83
N ASN A 16 3.08 -0.83 -8.54
CA ASN A 16 2.33 0.29 -7.97
C ASN A 16 3.29 1.16 -7.17
N LEU A 17 3.61 2.33 -7.69
CA LEU A 17 4.58 3.25 -7.08
C LEU A 17 4.30 3.53 -5.60
N GLY A 18 3.02 3.65 -5.21
CA GLY A 18 2.65 3.92 -3.82
C GLY A 18 3.01 2.77 -2.89
N ASP A 19 2.65 1.54 -3.28
CA ASP A 19 2.96 0.34 -2.50
C ASP A 19 4.47 0.05 -2.48
N ASP A 20 5.15 0.30 -3.60
CA ASP A 20 6.60 0.15 -3.70
C ASP A 20 7.34 1.14 -2.80
N LEU A 21 6.89 2.40 -2.74
CA LEU A 21 7.43 3.42 -1.83
C LEU A 21 7.25 3.05 -0.36
N PHE A 22 6.17 2.39 0.02
CA PHE A 22 5.99 1.92 1.40
C PHE A 22 7.11 0.98 1.81
N ILE A 23 7.51 0.05 0.93
CA ILE A 23 8.60 -0.90 1.20
C ILE A 23 9.94 -0.14 1.33
N HIS A 24 10.23 0.79 0.41
CA HIS A 24 11.43 1.62 0.49
C HIS A 24 11.51 2.41 1.80
N ILE A 25 10.42 3.07 2.20
CA ILE A 25 10.34 3.87 3.42
C ILE A 25 10.55 2.99 4.65
N LEU A 26 9.87 1.83 4.71
CA LEU A 26 9.98 0.89 5.82
C LEU A 26 11.42 0.41 6.00
N CYS A 27 12.05 -0.06 4.92
CA CYS A 27 13.42 -0.55 4.95
C CYS A 27 14.43 0.54 5.32
N SER A 28 14.28 1.75 4.77
CA SER A 28 15.15 2.88 5.06
C SER A 28 15.04 3.35 6.52
N ARG A 29 13.85 3.27 7.11
CA ARG A 29 13.60 3.69 8.49
C ARG A 29 14.23 2.76 9.51
N TYR A 30 14.40 1.49 9.18
CA TYR A 30 14.94 0.48 10.08
C TYR A 30 16.16 -0.24 9.45
N PRO A 31 17.29 0.46 9.27
CA PRO A 31 18.46 -0.06 8.55
C PRO A 31 19.12 -1.28 9.23
N ASN A 32 18.89 -1.46 10.54
CA ASN A 32 19.45 -2.57 11.33
C ASN A 32 18.53 -3.80 11.38
N VAL A 33 17.41 -3.77 10.66
CA VAL A 33 16.45 -4.88 10.54
C VAL A 33 16.65 -5.53 9.19
N THR A 34 16.62 -6.87 9.12
CA THR A 34 16.58 -7.60 7.86
C THR A 34 15.13 -7.87 7.48
N PHE A 35 14.71 -7.32 6.37
CA PHE A 35 13.39 -7.52 5.82
C PHE A 35 13.38 -8.62 4.77
N TYR A 36 12.27 -9.33 4.70
CA TYR A 36 12.03 -10.41 3.74
C TYR A 36 10.73 -10.14 3.01
N LEU A 37 10.75 -10.21 1.68
CA LEU A 37 9.61 -9.93 0.82
C LEU A 37 9.45 -11.05 -0.20
N LYS A 38 8.24 -11.63 -0.26
CA LYS A 38 7.88 -12.53 -1.36
C LYS A 38 7.36 -11.70 -2.52
N ALA A 39 8.10 -11.70 -3.64
CA ALA A 39 7.69 -11.00 -4.85
C ALA A 39 8.13 -11.78 -6.09
N HIS A 40 7.32 -11.73 -7.13
CA HIS A 40 7.67 -12.34 -8.40
C HIS A 40 8.83 -11.59 -9.05
N LYS A 41 9.81 -12.33 -9.59
CA LYS A 41 11.07 -11.80 -10.16
C LYS A 41 10.89 -10.63 -11.15
N ASN A 42 9.77 -10.60 -11.89
CA ASN A 42 9.49 -9.52 -12.84
C ASN A 42 9.18 -8.17 -12.17
N PHE A 43 9.00 -8.13 -10.86
CA PHE A 43 8.60 -6.94 -10.08
C PHE A 43 9.62 -6.56 -9.01
N THR A 44 10.85 -7.09 -9.10
CA THR A 44 11.87 -6.91 -8.05
C THR A 44 12.91 -5.85 -8.34
N ASP A 45 13.05 -5.44 -9.60
CA ASP A 45 14.11 -4.51 -10.04
C ASP A 45 14.10 -3.18 -9.29
N ILE A 46 12.92 -2.70 -8.91
CA ILE A 46 12.77 -1.43 -8.20
C ILE A 46 13.30 -1.49 -6.76
N PHE A 47 13.51 -2.68 -6.21
CA PHE A 47 14.00 -2.90 -4.84
C PHE A 47 15.49 -3.24 -4.77
N LYS A 48 16.20 -3.37 -5.89
CA LYS A 48 17.59 -3.82 -5.97
C LYS A 48 18.58 -3.04 -5.12
N ASP A 49 18.29 -1.76 -4.88
CA ASP A 49 19.17 -0.87 -4.11
C ASP A 49 18.90 -0.90 -2.59
N ILE A 50 17.92 -1.67 -2.13
CA ILE A 50 17.57 -1.80 -0.71
C ILE A 50 18.45 -2.88 -0.07
N LYS A 51 19.48 -2.47 0.65
CA LYS A 51 20.53 -3.36 1.18
C LYS A 51 20.03 -4.33 2.25
N ASN A 52 19.02 -3.99 3.01
CA ASN A 52 18.48 -4.79 4.10
C ASN A 52 17.16 -5.50 3.74
N LEU A 53 16.88 -5.67 2.44
CA LEU A 53 15.73 -6.40 1.92
C LEU A 53 16.20 -7.64 1.16
N ILE A 54 15.66 -8.79 1.55
CA ILE A 54 15.88 -10.09 0.88
C ILE A 54 14.58 -10.45 0.17
N ILE A 55 14.67 -10.71 -1.14
CA ILE A 55 13.52 -11.07 -1.96
C ILE A 55 13.70 -12.49 -2.46
N GLN A 56 12.72 -13.35 -2.19
CA GLN A 56 12.72 -14.76 -2.62
C GLN A 56 11.27 -15.22 -2.84
N ASP A 57 11.12 -16.32 -3.57
CA ASP A 57 9.81 -16.94 -3.81
C ASP A 57 9.34 -17.79 -2.63
N ASP A 58 10.27 -18.25 -1.76
CA ASP A 58 9.96 -19.11 -0.62
C ASP A 58 10.86 -18.82 0.59
N PHE A 59 10.26 -18.89 1.78
CA PHE A 59 10.87 -18.67 3.09
C PHE A 59 10.56 -19.79 4.10
N THR A 60 10.23 -21.00 3.64
CA THR A 60 9.77 -22.12 4.50
C THR A 60 10.72 -22.45 5.65
N ASN A 61 12.01 -22.19 5.50
CA ASN A 61 13.04 -22.50 6.51
C ASN A 61 13.45 -21.28 7.35
N ILE A 62 12.75 -20.14 7.22
CA ILE A 62 13.11 -18.92 7.93
C ILE A 62 12.12 -18.68 9.06
N LYS A 63 12.64 -18.56 10.28
CA LYS A 63 11.84 -18.11 11.43
C LYS A 63 11.90 -16.60 11.52
N PHE A 64 10.74 -15.95 11.43
CA PHE A 64 10.60 -14.50 11.56
C PHE A 64 10.31 -14.07 12.98
N ASP A 65 10.73 -12.86 13.34
CA ASP A 65 10.42 -12.22 14.61
C ASP A 65 9.06 -11.51 14.59
N ALA A 66 8.60 -11.06 13.42
CA ALA A 66 7.29 -10.43 13.23
C ALA A 66 6.89 -10.38 11.74
N ASN A 67 5.59 -10.16 11.51
CA ASN A 67 5.03 -9.81 10.21
C ASN A 67 4.66 -8.33 10.15
N VAL A 68 4.84 -7.72 8.98
CA VAL A 68 4.37 -6.39 8.67
C VAL A 68 3.54 -6.43 7.38
N TYR A 69 2.24 -6.21 7.50
CA TYR A 69 1.37 -5.90 6.36
C TYR A 69 1.45 -4.40 6.13
N ILE A 70 1.92 -3.99 4.95
CA ILE A 70 2.03 -2.58 4.61
C ILE A 70 1.33 -2.31 3.28
N GLY A 71 0.44 -1.32 3.27
CA GLY A 71 -0.38 -0.98 2.10
C GLY A 71 -1.65 -0.27 2.51
N GLY A 72 -2.28 0.41 1.55
CA GLY A 72 -3.49 1.19 1.81
C GLY A 72 -4.75 0.33 1.81
N SER A 73 -5.13 -0.17 0.66
CA SER A 73 -6.45 -0.78 0.42
C SER A 73 -6.50 -2.27 0.79
N ILE A 74 -6.13 -2.61 2.03
CA ILE A 74 -6.10 -3.99 2.51
C ILE A 74 -7.53 -4.53 2.75
N PHE A 75 -8.43 -3.68 3.27
CA PHE A 75 -9.76 -4.09 3.70
C PHE A 75 -10.86 -3.53 2.79
N ILE A 76 -11.11 -4.19 1.66
CA ILE A 76 -12.16 -3.82 0.71
C ILE A 76 -13.14 -4.99 0.54
N GLU A 77 -14.43 -4.72 0.68
CA GLU A 77 -15.49 -5.67 0.34
C GLU A 77 -15.83 -5.58 -1.16
N SER A 78 -15.02 -6.23 -2.00
CA SER A 78 -15.14 -6.16 -3.45
C SER A 78 -15.99 -7.30 -4.06
N ALA A 79 -16.20 -8.38 -3.31
CA ALA A 79 -16.91 -9.59 -3.78
C ALA A 79 -17.62 -10.29 -2.62
N PRO A 80 -18.59 -11.19 -2.90
CA PRO A 80 -19.23 -12.03 -1.86
C PRO A 80 -18.24 -12.83 -1.02
N THR A 81 -17.10 -13.25 -1.60
CA THR A 81 -16.02 -14.00 -0.93
C THR A 81 -15.07 -13.13 -0.13
N SER A 82 -15.37 -11.83 0.06
CA SER A 82 -14.46 -10.93 0.79
C SER A 82 -14.31 -11.33 2.27
N CYS A 83 -15.35 -11.87 2.90
CA CYS A 83 -15.25 -12.40 4.26
C CYS A 83 -14.32 -13.62 4.33
N ASP A 84 -14.39 -14.52 3.36
CA ASP A 84 -13.56 -15.73 3.32
C ASP A 84 -12.08 -15.36 3.24
N ARG A 85 -11.73 -14.38 2.39
CA ARG A 85 -10.35 -13.84 2.32
C ARG A 85 -9.87 -13.24 3.64
N VAL A 86 -10.76 -12.62 4.41
CA VAL A 86 -10.42 -12.12 5.74
C VAL A 86 -10.15 -13.25 6.71
N LEU A 87 -10.93 -14.34 6.62
CA LEU A 87 -10.71 -15.54 7.43
C LEU A 87 -9.43 -16.29 7.05
N ASP A 88 -9.12 -16.38 5.76
CA ASP A 88 -7.84 -16.93 5.28
C ASP A 88 -6.65 -16.12 5.85
N LEU A 89 -6.73 -14.80 5.84
CA LEU A 89 -5.73 -13.92 6.43
C LEU A 89 -5.60 -14.12 7.95
N LYS A 90 -6.71 -14.27 8.65
CA LYS A 90 -6.72 -14.61 10.08
C LYS A 90 -6.00 -15.92 10.35
N ASP A 91 -6.33 -16.97 9.60
CA ASP A 91 -5.74 -18.29 9.77
C ASP A 91 -4.23 -18.27 9.51
N GLU A 92 -3.77 -17.49 8.53
CA GLU A 92 -2.36 -17.23 8.29
C GLU A 92 -1.70 -16.57 9.50
N ILE A 93 -2.28 -15.49 10.04
CA ILE A 93 -1.76 -14.76 11.20
C ILE A 93 -1.67 -15.69 12.44
N ILE A 94 -2.70 -16.49 12.67
CA ILE A 94 -2.74 -17.42 13.82
C ILE A 94 -1.71 -18.56 13.66
N LYS A 95 -1.62 -19.13 12.45
CA LYS A 95 -0.68 -20.23 12.15
C LYS A 95 0.77 -19.80 12.36
N GLU A 96 1.11 -18.60 11.97
CA GLU A 96 2.47 -18.09 12.10
C GLU A 96 2.84 -17.80 13.57
N ASN A 97 1.86 -17.48 14.42
CA ASN A 97 2.00 -17.24 15.86
C ASN A 97 3.16 -16.28 16.21
N ILE A 98 3.32 -15.23 15.43
CA ILE A 98 4.29 -14.17 15.66
C ILE A 98 3.60 -12.80 15.64
N PRO A 99 4.19 -11.77 16.30
CA PRO A 99 3.61 -10.44 16.30
C PRO A 99 3.35 -9.93 14.88
N THR A 100 2.11 -9.52 14.61
CA THR A 100 1.70 -9.00 13.30
C THR A 100 1.31 -7.53 13.43
N PHE A 101 1.87 -6.70 12.56
CA PHE A 101 1.62 -5.27 12.48
C PHE A 101 0.99 -4.93 11.12
N ILE A 102 0.02 -4.02 11.11
CA ILE A 102 -0.58 -3.49 9.87
C ILE A 102 -0.31 -1.99 9.81
N ILE A 103 0.31 -1.53 8.73
CA ILE A 103 0.78 -0.14 8.62
C ILE A 103 0.13 0.55 7.42
N GLY A 104 -0.50 1.70 7.67
CA GLY A 104 -1.01 2.58 6.64
C GLY A 104 -2.27 2.09 5.93
N ALA A 105 -3.04 1.22 6.58
CA ALA A 105 -4.28 0.68 6.02
C ALA A 105 -5.39 1.74 5.90
N ASN A 106 -6.34 1.48 5.02
CA ASN A 106 -7.69 2.05 5.08
C ASN A 106 -8.73 0.93 5.07
N PHE A 107 -9.91 1.23 5.56
CA PHE A 107 -11.04 0.31 5.62
C PHE A 107 -12.16 0.76 4.67
N GLY A 108 -12.59 -0.14 3.81
CA GLY A 108 -13.65 0.11 2.83
C GLY A 108 -13.13 0.44 1.42
N PRO A 109 -14.05 0.58 0.45
CA PRO A 109 -15.51 0.50 0.68
C PRO A 109 -15.96 -0.88 1.16
N TYR A 110 -17.01 -0.89 2.01
CA TYR A 110 -17.68 -2.12 2.44
C TYR A 110 -19.19 -1.95 2.30
N LYS A 111 -19.92 -3.07 2.24
CA LYS A 111 -21.35 -3.11 1.96
C LYS A 111 -22.15 -3.77 3.08
N THR A 112 -21.53 -4.66 3.85
CA THR A 112 -22.23 -5.50 4.81
C THR A 112 -21.67 -5.38 6.23
N GLU A 113 -22.58 -5.40 7.20
CA GLU A 113 -22.25 -5.52 8.63
C GLU A 113 -21.42 -6.79 8.90
N LYS A 114 -21.70 -7.86 8.17
CA LYS A 114 -20.93 -9.12 8.29
C LYS A 114 -19.47 -8.88 8.00
N TYR A 115 -19.13 -8.19 6.90
CA TYR A 115 -17.75 -7.91 6.53
C TYR A 115 -17.07 -7.02 7.58
N PHE A 116 -17.73 -5.95 8.01
CA PHE A 116 -17.24 -5.07 9.06
C PHE A 116 -16.88 -5.86 10.34
N ASN A 117 -17.82 -6.68 10.82
CA ASN A 117 -17.63 -7.46 12.03
C ASN A 117 -16.56 -8.54 11.88
N THR A 118 -16.44 -9.16 10.70
CA THR A 118 -15.39 -10.13 10.42
C THR A 118 -14.01 -9.46 10.50
N VAL A 119 -13.79 -8.34 9.83
CA VAL A 119 -12.50 -7.61 9.90
C VAL A 119 -12.21 -7.17 11.33
N LYS A 120 -13.18 -6.60 12.02
CA LYS A 120 -13.02 -6.11 13.41
C LYS A 120 -12.61 -7.23 14.36
N ASN A 121 -13.32 -8.35 14.31
CA ASN A 121 -13.17 -9.41 15.31
C ASN A 121 -12.03 -10.38 14.97
N GLU A 122 -11.82 -10.67 13.70
CA GLU A 122 -10.88 -11.70 13.28
C GLU A 122 -9.49 -11.14 12.96
N ILE A 123 -9.39 -9.88 12.55
CA ILE A 123 -8.09 -9.25 12.23
C ILE A 123 -7.73 -8.19 13.26
N ILE A 124 -8.50 -7.10 13.33
CA ILE A 124 -8.06 -5.90 14.08
C ILE A 124 -7.82 -6.22 15.56
N LYS A 125 -8.67 -7.03 16.19
CA LYS A 125 -8.48 -7.45 17.59
C LYS A 125 -7.29 -8.38 17.81
N ASN A 126 -6.85 -9.09 16.77
CA ASN A 126 -5.83 -10.14 16.88
C ASN A 126 -4.43 -9.69 16.45
N VAL A 127 -4.29 -8.55 15.78
CA VAL A 127 -2.97 -8.01 15.43
C VAL A 127 -2.36 -7.23 16.59
N LYS A 128 -1.03 -7.18 16.65
CA LYS A 128 -0.30 -6.45 17.70
C LYS A 128 -0.57 -4.96 17.65
N SER A 129 -0.65 -4.38 16.44
CA SER A 129 -0.96 -2.98 16.21
C SER A 129 -1.42 -2.77 14.77
N ILE A 130 -2.36 -1.85 14.58
CA ILE A 130 -2.77 -1.38 13.26
C ILE A 130 -2.80 0.14 13.21
N THR A 131 -2.28 0.70 12.10
CA THR A 131 -2.37 2.12 11.81
C THR A 131 -3.29 2.37 10.62
N PHE A 132 -4.29 3.21 10.78
CA PHE A 132 -5.11 3.72 9.69
C PHE A 132 -4.58 5.07 9.21
N ARG A 133 -4.51 5.26 7.90
CA ARG A 133 -4.01 6.49 7.28
C ARG A 133 -5.09 7.56 7.07
N ASP A 134 -6.36 7.22 7.28
CA ASP A 134 -7.50 8.14 7.17
C ASP A 134 -8.37 8.12 8.44
N LYS A 135 -8.99 9.28 8.71
CA LYS A 135 -9.81 9.47 9.90
C LYS A 135 -11.10 8.65 9.89
N TYR A 136 -11.66 8.37 8.71
CA TYR A 136 -12.86 7.55 8.60
C TYR A 136 -12.59 6.14 9.12
N SER A 137 -11.59 5.48 8.58
CA SER A 137 -11.19 4.13 9.00
C SER A 137 -10.82 4.08 10.48
N TYR A 138 -10.01 5.05 10.95
CA TYR A 138 -9.65 5.15 12.36
C TYR A 138 -10.88 5.26 13.27
N ASN A 139 -11.84 6.14 12.95
CA ASN A 139 -13.02 6.36 13.79
C ASN A 139 -13.92 5.13 13.93
N LEU A 140 -13.91 4.22 12.95
CA LEU A 140 -14.67 2.98 13.02
C LEU A 140 -14.14 1.99 14.08
N PHE A 141 -12.86 2.09 14.44
CA PHE A 141 -12.18 1.09 15.28
C PHE A 141 -11.40 1.70 16.45
N LYS A 142 -11.47 3.01 16.68
CA LYS A 142 -10.69 3.75 17.71
C LYS A 142 -10.89 3.26 19.14
N ASP A 143 -11.96 2.51 19.39
CA ASP A 143 -12.25 1.92 20.71
C ASP A 143 -11.34 0.74 21.03
N LEU A 144 -10.59 0.22 20.06
CA LEU A 144 -9.64 -0.86 20.25
C LEU A 144 -8.26 -0.31 20.59
N PRO A 145 -7.60 -0.83 21.64
CA PRO A 145 -6.37 -0.24 22.19
C PRO A 145 -5.15 -0.34 21.26
N ASN A 146 -5.19 -1.23 20.28
CA ASN A 146 -4.14 -1.48 19.31
C ASN A 146 -4.35 -0.72 17.99
N VAL A 147 -5.37 0.13 17.91
CA VAL A 147 -5.71 0.93 16.71
C VAL A 147 -5.18 2.34 16.84
N HIS A 148 -4.44 2.78 15.83
CA HIS A 148 -3.81 4.08 15.80
C HIS A 148 -4.15 4.84 14.51
N TYR A 149 -4.09 6.16 14.57
CA TYR A 149 -4.15 7.03 13.41
C TYR A 149 -2.76 7.60 13.11
N ALA A 150 -2.35 7.54 11.87
CA ALA A 150 -1.16 8.23 11.38
C ALA A 150 -1.41 8.64 9.92
N PRO A 151 -0.82 9.75 9.45
CA PRO A 151 -0.84 10.09 8.02
C PRO A 151 -0.25 8.96 7.16
N ASP A 152 -0.57 8.99 5.87
CA ASP A 152 -0.02 8.03 4.92
C ASP A 152 1.51 7.97 5.02
N THR A 153 2.05 6.76 5.01
CA THR A 153 3.48 6.49 5.18
C THR A 153 4.35 7.23 4.15
N VAL A 154 3.83 7.51 2.95
CA VAL A 154 4.58 8.25 1.92
C VAL A 154 4.99 9.65 2.34
N PHE A 155 4.26 10.30 3.26
CA PHE A 155 4.64 11.60 3.81
C PHE A 155 5.92 11.58 4.66
N THR A 156 6.43 10.41 5.00
CA THR A 156 7.71 10.25 5.70
C THR A 156 8.90 10.05 4.75
N LEU A 157 8.65 10.05 3.44
CA LEU A 157 9.72 9.95 2.43
C LEU A 157 10.68 11.16 2.56
N ASN A 158 11.96 10.86 2.68
CA ASN A 158 12.96 11.91 2.65
C ASN A 158 13.14 12.44 1.22
N THR A 159 12.70 13.67 0.99
CA THR A 159 12.79 14.35 -0.31
C THR A 159 13.90 15.39 -0.35
N SER A 160 14.78 15.47 0.66
CA SER A 160 15.85 16.50 0.74
C SER A 160 16.82 16.47 -0.45
N ASN A 161 17.01 15.32 -1.06
CA ASN A 161 17.90 15.14 -2.21
C ASN A 161 17.25 15.56 -3.55
N PHE A 162 15.94 15.81 -3.57
CA PHE A 162 15.26 16.27 -4.78
C PHE A 162 15.29 17.79 -4.84
N LYS A 163 16.04 18.32 -5.81
CA LYS A 163 16.03 19.77 -6.06
C LYS A 163 14.69 20.16 -6.68
N LYS A 164 14.02 21.12 -6.08
CA LYS A 164 12.85 21.75 -6.69
C LYS A 164 13.35 22.55 -7.89
N ILE A 165 13.06 22.08 -9.11
CA ILE A 165 13.31 22.82 -10.33
C ILE A 165 12.05 23.63 -10.61
N ASN A 166 12.21 24.95 -10.70
CA ASN A 166 11.10 25.83 -11.05
C ASN A 166 10.91 25.74 -12.57
N THR A 167 10.03 24.84 -13.01
CA THR A 167 9.69 24.64 -14.43
C THR A 167 8.27 25.12 -14.66
N ASN A 168 8.02 25.69 -15.83
CA ASN A 168 6.67 26.02 -16.29
C ASN A 168 5.96 24.73 -16.75
N GLU A 169 5.91 23.71 -15.88
CA GLU A 169 5.48 22.36 -16.21
C GLU A 169 4.36 21.88 -15.27
N ILE A 170 3.34 21.27 -15.87
CA ILE A 170 2.23 20.63 -15.14
C ILE A 170 2.28 19.14 -15.39
N GLY A 171 2.43 18.37 -14.31
CA GLY A 171 2.34 16.91 -14.34
C GLY A 171 0.90 16.44 -14.26
N ILE A 172 0.49 15.53 -15.16
CA ILE A 172 -0.82 14.89 -15.14
C ILE A 172 -0.61 13.38 -15.03
N SER A 173 -1.08 12.80 -13.94
CA SER A 173 -1.10 11.34 -13.78
C SER A 173 -2.33 10.76 -14.47
N LEU A 174 -2.11 9.80 -15.37
CA LEU A 174 -3.16 9.16 -16.17
C LEU A 174 -3.40 7.74 -15.68
N ILE A 175 -4.68 7.34 -15.63
CA ILE A 175 -5.08 5.97 -15.38
C ILE A 175 -5.78 5.38 -16.62
N HIS A 176 -5.52 4.10 -16.90
CA HIS A 176 -6.15 3.40 -18.02
C HIS A 176 -7.52 2.84 -17.60
N HIS A 177 -8.57 3.58 -17.92
CA HIS A 177 -9.94 3.25 -17.50
C HIS A 177 -10.53 2.00 -18.19
N LEU A 178 -10.01 1.62 -19.36
CA LEU A 178 -10.53 0.45 -20.10
C LEU A 178 -10.31 -0.88 -19.38
N GLU A 179 -9.35 -0.94 -18.48
CA GLU A 179 -9.08 -2.13 -17.66
C GLU A 179 -10.04 -2.26 -16.46
N ARG A 180 -10.89 -1.26 -16.22
CA ARG A 180 -11.84 -1.22 -15.11
C ARG A 180 -13.25 -1.16 -15.65
N GLU A 181 -13.99 -2.27 -15.57
CA GLU A 181 -15.35 -2.41 -16.12
C GLU A 181 -16.29 -1.24 -15.72
N ASN A 182 -16.25 -0.83 -14.45
CA ASN A 182 -17.09 0.26 -13.93
C ASN A 182 -16.70 1.65 -14.44
N LEU A 183 -15.56 1.81 -15.11
CA LEU A 183 -15.08 3.09 -15.62
C LEU A 183 -15.08 3.18 -17.15
N LYS A 184 -15.21 2.06 -17.87
CA LYS A 184 -15.20 2.00 -19.34
C LYS A 184 -16.16 2.99 -19.99
N GLN A 185 -17.38 3.06 -19.47
CA GLN A 185 -18.42 3.95 -20.00
C GLN A 185 -18.08 5.44 -19.95
N ASN A 186 -17.12 5.84 -19.12
CA ASN A 186 -16.69 7.22 -18.96
C ASN A 186 -15.36 7.53 -19.66
N TYR A 187 -14.79 6.59 -20.39
CA TYR A 187 -13.44 6.72 -20.96
C TYR A 187 -13.30 7.90 -21.90
N GLU A 188 -14.19 8.06 -22.87
CA GLU A 188 -14.17 9.19 -23.82
C GLU A 188 -14.33 10.53 -23.10
N LYS A 189 -15.24 10.61 -22.13
CA LYS A 189 -15.43 11.82 -21.32
C LYS A 189 -14.16 12.17 -20.53
N TYR A 190 -13.50 11.17 -19.98
CA TYR A 190 -12.24 11.35 -19.25
C TYR A 190 -11.14 11.88 -20.20
N LEU A 191 -10.96 11.28 -21.36
CA LEU A 191 -9.95 11.74 -22.34
C LEU A 191 -10.22 13.18 -22.79
N ASN A 192 -11.47 13.52 -23.05
CA ASN A 192 -11.86 14.88 -23.44
C ASN A 192 -11.55 15.90 -22.33
N ILE A 193 -11.82 15.59 -21.07
CA ILE A 193 -11.51 16.47 -19.94
C ILE A 193 -10.01 16.70 -19.85
N ILE A 194 -9.19 15.62 -19.87
CA ILE A 194 -7.74 15.73 -19.79
C ILE A 194 -7.17 16.51 -20.98
N SER A 195 -7.65 16.23 -22.20
CA SER A 195 -7.21 16.93 -23.41
C SER A 195 -7.53 18.42 -23.35
N ASN A 196 -8.73 18.79 -22.93
CA ASN A 196 -9.12 20.19 -22.82
C ASN A 196 -8.32 20.92 -21.74
N PHE A 197 -8.08 20.26 -20.60
CA PHE A 197 -7.22 20.80 -19.55
C PHE A 197 -5.79 21.04 -20.07
N ALA A 198 -5.20 20.05 -20.71
CA ALA A 198 -3.86 20.16 -21.27
C ALA A 198 -3.75 21.30 -22.29
N LYS A 199 -4.67 21.36 -23.26
CA LYS A 199 -4.72 22.43 -24.27
C LYS A 199 -4.83 23.82 -23.63
N HIS A 200 -5.69 23.96 -22.62
CA HIS A 200 -5.87 25.25 -21.93
C HIS A 200 -4.57 25.75 -21.31
N TYR A 201 -3.78 24.87 -20.65
CA TYR A 201 -2.54 25.29 -20.02
C TYR A 201 -1.38 25.42 -21.00
N ILE A 202 -1.33 24.62 -22.08
CA ILE A 202 -0.37 24.83 -23.18
C ILE A 202 -0.55 26.23 -23.77
N ASN A 203 -1.79 26.66 -24.02
CA ASN A 203 -2.09 28.01 -24.54
C ASN A 203 -1.68 29.13 -23.56
N LYS A 204 -1.49 28.81 -22.27
CA LYS A 204 -0.95 29.73 -21.25
C LYS A 204 0.58 29.67 -21.10
N GLY A 205 1.27 28.91 -21.95
CA GLY A 205 2.72 28.79 -21.94
C GLY A 205 3.27 27.73 -20.96
N PHE A 206 2.43 26.81 -20.48
CA PHE A 206 2.89 25.69 -19.66
C PHE A 206 3.26 24.48 -20.53
N ASN A 207 4.27 23.73 -20.12
CA ASN A 207 4.55 22.39 -20.63
C ASN A 207 3.70 21.36 -19.87
N ILE A 208 3.20 20.36 -20.59
CA ILE A 208 2.43 19.27 -19.98
C ILE A 208 3.27 17.99 -20.00
N ARG A 209 3.47 17.40 -18.83
CA ARG A 209 4.09 16.08 -18.67
C ARG A 209 3.05 15.06 -18.24
N LEU A 210 2.88 14.03 -19.05
CA LEU A 210 1.96 12.93 -18.74
C LEU A 210 2.73 11.81 -18.04
N PHE A 211 2.15 11.30 -16.96
CA PHE A 211 2.64 10.13 -16.23
C PHE A 211 1.64 8.99 -16.37
N SER A 212 2.09 7.84 -16.87
CA SER A 212 1.28 6.63 -16.84
C SER A 212 1.21 6.11 -15.40
N PHE A 213 -0.01 5.94 -14.91
CA PHE A 213 -0.29 5.28 -13.64
C PHE A 213 -0.85 3.89 -13.96
N CYS A 214 -0.10 2.85 -13.60
CA CYS A 214 -0.48 1.45 -13.86
C CYS A 214 -1.58 0.96 -12.92
#